data_2cc69bdc2f7e7a97b59e4a1304593066
#
_entry.id   2cc69bdc2f7e7a97b59e4a1304593066
#
_cell.length_a   1.000
_cell.length_b   1.000
_cell.length_c   1.000
_cell.angle_alpha   90.00
_cell.angle_beta   90.00
_cell.angle_gamma   90.00
#
_symmetry.space_group_name_H-M   'P 1'
#
loop_
_entity.id
_entity.type
_entity.pdbx_description
1 polymer ?
#
loop_
_entity_poly.entity_id
_entity_poly.type
_entity_poly.pdbx_seq_one_letter_code
_entity_poly.pdbx_strand_id
1 'polypeptide(L)'
;MLSLKKIDLTISGLLNHYRAGDFKPEQLLQALRKAADDETDNPIWIHRLSNAELQPYIDRLNQYTAHELPLYGIPFAVKDNIDLAQVPTTAACPDFSYTPSESATVVARLIEAGAIP
;
A
#
# COMPACT_ATOMS: atom_id res chain seq x y z
N MET A 1 -11.23 -15.25 -3.07
CA MET A 1 -10.34 -14.09 -3.27
C MET A 1 -10.93 -13.12 -4.28
N LEU A 2 -10.70 -11.83 -4.10
CA LEU A 2 -11.17 -10.79 -5.02
C LEU A 2 -10.58 -10.98 -6.42
N SER A 3 -11.41 -10.77 -7.44
CA SER A 3 -10.97 -10.75 -8.83
C SER A 3 -10.66 -9.32 -9.26
N LEU A 4 -9.39 -8.98 -9.39
CA LEU A 4 -8.95 -7.64 -9.77
C LEU A 4 -9.49 -7.20 -11.15
N LYS A 5 -9.77 -8.15 -12.04
CA LYS A 5 -10.32 -7.88 -13.37
C LYS A 5 -11.75 -7.35 -13.34
N LYS A 6 -12.46 -7.54 -12.22
CA LYS A 6 -13.87 -7.16 -12.06
C LYS A 6 -14.04 -5.92 -11.17
N ILE A 7 -12.94 -5.32 -10.74
CA ILE A 7 -12.94 -4.19 -9.80
C ILE A 7 -12.44 -2.95 -10.53
N ASP A 8 -13.12 -1.83 -10.31
CA ASP A 8 -12.62 -0.52 -10.71
C ASP A 8 -11.50 -0.12 -9.73
N LEU A 9 -10.26 -0.15 -10.22
CA LEU A 9 -9.06 0.17 -9.44
C LEU A 9 -8.72 1.66 -9.40
N THR A 10 -9.59 2.52 -9.91
CA THR A 10 -9.43 3.97 -9.71
C THR A 10 -9.60 4.32 -8.23
N ILE A 11 -9.07 5.46 -7.80
CA ILE A 11 -9.24 5.91 -6.42
C ILE A 11 -10.72 6.01 -6.05
N SER A 12 -11.52 6.64 -6.89
CA SER A 12 -12.97 6.77 -6.66
C SER A 12 -13.68 5.42 -6.66
N GLY A 13 -13.30 4.51 -7.56
CA GLY A 13 -13.86 3.16 -7.63
C GLY A 13 -13.59 2.37 -6.36
N LEU A 14 -12.35 2.36 -5.88
CA LEU A 14 -11.98 1.67 -4.65
C LEU A 14 -12.69 2.26 -3.42
N LEU A 15 -12.73 3.59 -3.30
CA LEU A 15 -13.45 4.24 -2.20
C LEU A 15 -14.94 3.90 -2.21
N ASN A 16 -15.57 3.85 -3.38
CA ASN A 16 -16.98 3.45 -3.51
C ASN A 16 -17.17 2.00 -3.04
N HIS A 17 -16.30 1.08 -3.42
CA HIS A 17 -16.36 -0.31 -2.95
C HIS A 17 -16.23 -0.42 -1.43
N TYR A 18 -15.26 0.29 -0.84
CA TYR A 18 -15.09 0.27 0.62
C TYR A 18 -16.31 0.86 1.35
N ARG A 19 -16.87 1.97 0.84
CA ARG A 19 -18.03 2.63 1.42
C ARG A 19 -19.29 1.79 1.30
N ALA A 20 -19.41 1.03 0.21
CA ALA A 20 -20.51 0.10 0.01
C ALA A 20 -20.38 -1.19 0.84
N GLY A 21 -19.19 -1.46 1.40
CA GLY A 21 -18.93 -2.68 2.15
C GLY A 21 -18.69 -3.91 1.27
N ASP A 22 -18.34 -3.71 0.00
CA ASP A 22 -18.12 -4.81 -0.94
C ASP A 22 -16.91 -5.66 -0.54
N PHE A 23 -15.85 -5.02 -0.05
CA PHE A 23 -14.66 -5.67 0.50
C PHE A 23 -13.88 -4.68 1.38
N LYS A 24 -12.93 -5.22 2.14
CA LYS A 24 -12.03 -4.44 2.99
C LYS A 24 -10.67 -4.24 2.34
N PRO A 25 -9.90 -3.21 2.75
CA PRO A 25 -8.53 -2.99 2.27
C PRO A 25 -7.65 -4.23 2.33
N GLU A 26 -7.73 -5.02 3.39
CA GLU A 26 -6.96 -6.27 3.54
C GLU A 26 -7.20 -7.24 2.39
N GLN A 27 -8.44 -7.37 1.95
CA GLN A 27 -8.81 -8.27 0.86
C GLN A 27 -8.22 -7.79 -0.48
N LEU A 28 -8.24 -6.48 -0.71
CA LEU A 28 -7.60 -5.90 -1.89
C LEU A 28 -6.09 -6.13 -1.87
N LEU A 29 -5.44 -5.87 -0.73
CA LEU A 29 -4.00 -6.06 -0.59
C LEU A 29 -3.57 -7.51 -0.82
N GLN A 30 -4.34 -8.47 -0.33
CA GLN A 30 -4.09 -9.89 -0.58
C GLN A 30 -4.18 -10.23 -2.08
N ALA A 31 -5.19 -9.70 -2.77
CA ALA A 31 -5.35 -9.92 -4.21
C ALA A 31 -4.22 -9.27 -5.02
N LEU A 32 -3.81 -8.06 -4.66
CA LEU A 32 -2.67 -7.38 -5.29
C LEU A 32 -1.35 -8.11 -5.05
N ARG A 33 -1.16 -8.62 -3.84
CA ARG A 33 0.03 -9.40 -3.48
C ARG A 33 0.11 -10.68 -4.31
N LYS A 34 -0.99 -11.39 -4.43
CA LYS A 34 -1.05 -12.59 -5.27
C LYS A 34 -0.73 -12.27 -6.73
N ALA A 35 -1.30 -11.20 -7.27
CA ALA A 35 -1.00 -10.76 -8.63
C ALA A 35 0.49 -10.44 -8.81
N ALA A 36 1.11 -9.80 -7.83
CA ALA A 36 2.55 -9.51 -7.85
C ALA A 36 3.41 -10.78 -7.75
N ASP A 37 2.98 -11.76 -6.97
CA ASP A 37 3.67 -13.06 -6.86
C ASP A 37 3.57 -13.86 -8.15
N ASP A 38 2.46 -13.78 -8.86
CA ASP A 38 2.23 -14.47 -10.13
C ASP A 38 3.00 -13.83 -11.30
N GLU A 39 3.40 -12.56 -11.17
CA GLU A 39 4.20 -11.86 -12.18
C GLU A 39 5.70 -12.12 -11.96
N THR A 40 6.25 -13.04 -12.75
CA THR A 40 7.64 -13.48 -12.62
C THR A 40 8.57 -12.94 -13.72
N ASP A 41 8.00 -12.45 -14.81
CA ASP A 41 8.79 -12.05 -16.00
C ASP A 41 9.23 -10.58 -15.96
N ASN A 42 8.55 -9.75 -15.16
CA ASN A 42 8.83 -8.33 -15.08
C ASN A 42 9.23 -7.94 -13.63
N PRO A 43 10.51 -7.62 -13.39
CA PRO A 43 10.99 -7.28 -12.03
C PRO A 43 10.61 -5.84 -11.67
N ILE A 44 9.35 -5.63 -11.29
CA ILE A 44 8.82 -4.30 -10.94
C ILE A 44 9.29 -3.87 -9.55
N TRP A 45 9.33 -4.81 -8.60
CA TRP A 45 9.49 -4.50 -7.17
C TRP A 45 10.91 -4.74 -6.68
N ILE A 46 11.45 -3.79 -5.94
CA ILE A 46 12.70 -3.96 -5.18
C ILE A 46 12.37 -4.51 -3.79
N HIS A 47 11.37 -3.94 -3.12
CA HIS A 47 10.85 -4.42 -1.84
C HIS A 47 9.32 -4.38 -1.88
N ARG A 48 8.69 -5.44 -1.42
CA ARG A 48 7.25 -5.48 -1.14
C ARG A 48 7.05 -5.67 0.35
N LEU A 49 6.21 -4.85 0.97
CA LEU A 49 5.95 -4.97 2.39
C LEU A 49 5.36 -6.35 2.70
N SER A 50 5.90 -7.00 3.73
CA SER A 50 5.35 -8.24 4.25
C SER A 50 4.00 -7.98 4.94
N ASN A 51 3.27 -9.04 5.26
CA ASN A 51 2.04 -8.91 6.04
C ASN A 51 2.29 -8.25 7.40
N ALA A 52 3.43 -8.57 8.04
CA ALA A 52 3.82 -7.95 9.30
C ALA A 52 4.10 -6.45 9.16
N GLU A 53 4.76 -6.05 8.08
CA GLU A 53 5.03 -4.64 7.79
C GLU A 53 3.76 -3.85 7.46
N LEU A 54 2.78 -4.48 6.80
CA LEU A 54 1.49 -3.86 6.46
C LEU A 54 0.55 -3.74 7.66
N GLN A 55 0.67 -4.61 8.65
CA GLN A 55 -0.30 -4.73 9.73
C GLN A 55 -0.54 -3.41 10.49
N PRO A 56 0.49 -2.61 10.86
CA PRO A 56 0.24 -1.34 11.54
C PRO A 56 -0.62 -0.36 10.73
N TYR A 57 -0.47 -0.33 9.41
CA TYR A 57 -1.29 0.52 8.53
C TYR A 57 -2.74 0.04 8.49
N ILE A 58 -2.95 -1.27 8.43
CA ILE A 58 -4.27 -1.89 8.45
C ILE A 58 -4.95 -1.65 9.80
N ASP A 59 -4.24 -1.83 10.90
CA ASP A 59 -4.76 -1.63 12.26
C ASP A 59 -5.20 -0.18 12.46
N ARG A 60 -4.44 0.78 11.92
CA ARG A 60 -4.85 2.18 11.96
C ARG A 60 -6.15 2.42 11.19
N LEU A 61 -6.31 1.85 10.00
CA LEU A 61 -7.54 1.99 9.22
C LEU A 61 -8.76 1.39 9.92
N ASN A 62 -8.57 0.33 10.70
CA ASN A 62 -9.67 -0.29 11.46
C ASN A 62 -10.26 0.63 12.55
N GLN A 63 -9.58 1.72 12.87
CA GLN A 63 -10.08 2.75 13.80
C GLN A 63 -10.97 3.79 13.12
N TYR A 64 -11.09 3.73 11.79
CA TYR A 64 -11.84 4.67 10.98
C TYR A 64 -12.86 3.95 10.09
N THR A 65 -13.84 4.71 9.61
CA THR A 65 -14.72 4.25 8.52
C THR A 65 -14.16 4.74 7.18
N ALA A 66 -14.62 4.13 6.09
CA ALA A 66 -14.21 4.50 4.74
C ALA A 66 -14.65 5.92 4.33
N HIS A 67 -15.52 6.57 5.12
CA HIS A 67 -15.95 7.94 4.89
C HIS A 67 -15.07 8.99 5.59
N GLU A 68 -14.26 8.59 6.56
CA GLU A 68 -13.52 9.52 7.42
C GLU A 68 -12.17 9.95 6.84
N LEU A 69 -11.56 9.13 5.98
CA LEU A 69 -10.25 9.40 5.41
C LEU A 69 -10.35 9.52 3.89
N PRO A 70 -9.77 10.57 3.28
CA PRO A 70 -9.91 10.82 1.84
C PRO A 70 -9.27 9.78 0.94
N LEU A 71 -8.25 9.06 1.42
CA LEU A 71 -7.57 7.99 0.69
C LEU A 71 -7.62 6.66 1.43
N TYR A 72 -8.69 6.44 2.19
CA TYR A 72 -8.88 5.21 2.96
C TYR A 72 -8.61 3.95 2.13
N GLY A 73 -7.59 3.19 2.54
CA GLY A 73 -7.29 1.89 1.92
C GLY A 73 -6.74 1.94 0.51
N ILE A 74 -6.35 3.11 0.00
CA ILE A 74 -5.79 3.23 -1.36
C ILE A 74 -4.33 2.79 -1.33
N PRO A 75 -3.97 1.72 -2.04
CA PRO A 75 -2.58 1.28 -2.13
C PRO A 75 -1.79 2.19 -3.06
N PHE A 76 -0.51 2.42 -2.72
CA PHE A 76 0.38 3.19 -3.58
C PHE A 76 1.78 2.59 -3.56
N ALA A 77 2.53 2.83 -4.63
CA ALA A 77 3.92 2.43 -4.74
C ALA A 77 4.84 3.62 -4.40
N VAL A 78 5.88 3.34 -3.63
CA VAL A 78 6.90 4.32 -3.25
C VAL A 78 8.15 4.02 -4.07
N LYS A 79 8.69 5.05 -4.72
CA LYS A 79 9.97 4.90 -5.43
C LYS A 79 11.09 4.69 -4.40
N ASP A 80 12.03 3.78 -4.69
CA ASP A 80 13.05 3.33 -3.75
C ASP A 80 14.17 4.37 -3.46
N ASN A 81 13.98 5.60 -3.86
CA ASN A 81 14.78 6.76 -3.44
C ASN A 81 13.99 7.75 -2.57
N ILE A 82 12.80 7.35 -2.12
CA ILE A 82 11.93 8.12 -1.21
C ILE A 82 11.74 7.31 0.06
N ASP A 83 11.92 7.92 1.22
CA ASP A 83 11.89 7.23 2.49
C ASP A 83 10.50 6.76 2.90
N LEU A 84 10.41 5.50 3.25
CA LEU A 84 9.29 4.91 3.99
C LEU A 84 9.86 4.39 5.32
N ALA A 85 9.27 4.80 6.44
CA ALA A 85 9.76 4.44 7.77
C ALA A 85 9.93 2.93 7.93
N GLN A 86 11.07 2.51 8.47
CA GLN A 86 11.44 1.14 8.77
C GLN A 86 11.63 0.21 7.55
N VAL A 87 11.63 0.77 6.35
CA VAL A 87 11.87 0.02 5.11
C VAL A 87 13.15 0.54 4.46
N PRO A 88 14.08 -0.34 4.02
CA PRO A 88 15.32 0.11 3.39
C PRO A 88 15.08 0.99 2.17
N THR A 89 15.79 2.11 2.10
CA THR A 89 15.88 2.99 0.93
C THR A 89 17.18 2.68 0.24
N THR A 90 17.14 2.19 -0.99
CA THR A 90 18.36 1.66 -1.64
C THR A 90 18.74 2.42 -2.91
N ALA A 91 17.84 3.18 -3.51
CA ALA A 91 18.05 3.82 -4.81
C ALA A 91 18.57 2.82 -5.85
N ALA A 92 18.08 1.56 -5.79
CA ALA A 92 18.49 0.42 -6.59
C ALA A 92 19.99 0.06 -6.45
N CYS A 93 20.63 0.52 -5.38
CA CYS A 93 22.05 0.25 -5.09
C CYS A 93 22.19 -0.29 -3.66
N PRO A 94 22.52 -1.59 -3.46
CA PRO A 94 22.64 -2.16 -2.11
C PRO A 94 23.66 -1.45 -1.22
N ASP A 95 24.74 -0.94 -1.80
CA ASP A 95 25.80 -0.24 -1.06
C ASP A 95 25.34 1.12 -0.52
N PHE A 96 24.31 1.69 -1.13
CA PHE A 96 23.69 2.96 -0.69
C PHE A 96 22.69 2.76 0.43
N SER A 97 22.20 1.56 0.63
CA SER A 97 21.05 1.23 1.48
C SER A 97 21.15 1.80 2.90
N TYR A 98 20.06 2.40 3.36
CA TYR A 98 19.84 2.78 4.76
C TYR A 98 18.39 2.55 5.12
N THR A 99 18.10 2.39 6.41
CA THR A 99 16.73 2.21 6.90
C THR A 99 16.30 3.46 7.67
N PRO A 100 15.40 4.29 7.11
CA PRO A 100 14.95 5.51 7.78
C PRO A 100 14.05 5.19 8.96
N SER A 101 14.11 6.01 10.01
CA SER A 101 13.19 5.94 11.14
C SER A 101 11.87 6.66 10.87
N GLU A 102 11.86 7.59 9.93
CA GLU A 102 10.69 8.40 9.57
C GLU A 102 10.47 8.38 8.06
N SER A 103 9.21 8.45 7.66
CA SER A 103 8.85 8.57 6.25
C SER A 103 9.08 9.99 5.74
N ALA A 104 9.39 10.10 4.45
CA ALA A 104 9.40 11.39 3.75
C ALA A 104 8.04 12.09 3.92
N THR A 105 8.03 13.40 3.93
CA THR A 105 6.82 14.20 4.17
C THR A 105 5.66 13.81 3.24
N VAL A 106 5.93 13.62 1.95
CA VAL A 106 4.89 13.23 0.98
C VAL A 106 4.29 11.87 1.33
N VAL A 107 5.12 10.91 1.72
CA VAL A 107 4.69 9.55 2.10
C VAL A 107 3.88 9.61 3.40
N ALA A 108 4.37 10.34 4.40
CA ALA A 108 3.68 10.51 5.68
C ALA A 108 2.28 11.11 5.49
N ARG A 109 2.14 12.09 4.62
CA ARG A 109 0.85 12.73 4.33
C ARG A 109 -0.12 11.80 3.61
N LEU A 110 0.37 10.98 2.69
CA LEU A 110 -0.46 9.96 2.04
C LEU A 110 -0.97 8.94 3.06
N ILE A 111 -0.11 8.50 3.97
CA ILE A 111 -0.49 7.55 5.03
C ILE A 111 -1.51 8.19 5.98
N GLU A 112 -1.32 9.46 6.37
CA GLU A 112 -2.30 10.19 7.20
C GLU A 112 -3.67 10.25 6.53
N ALA A 113 -3.71 10.41 5.21
CA ALA A 113 -4.94 10.41 4.43
C ALA A 113 -5.61 9.03 4.30
N GLY A 114 -4.94 7.97 4.77
CA GLY A 114 -5.45 6.60 4.76
C GLY A 114 -4.86 5.69 3.70
N ALA A 115 -3.94 6.18 2.86
CA ALA A 115 -3.29 5.36 1.84
C ALA A 115 -2.32 4.34 2.47
N ILE A 116 -2.11 3.23 1.78
CA ILE A 116 -1.25 2.12 2.24
C ILE A 116 -0.06 1.97 1.28
N PRO A 117 1.17 2.09 1.81
CA PRO A 117 2.37 1.95 1.00
C PRO A 117 2.68 0.52 0.57
#